data_10e3faa6765f589fc050600e9ea10ab7
#
_entry.id   10e3faa6765f589fc050600e9ea10ab7
#
_cell.length_a   1.000
_cell.length_b   1.000
_cell.length_c   1.000
_cell.angle_alpha   90.00
_cell.angle_beta   90.00
_cell.angle_gamma   90.00
#
_symmetry.space_group_name_H-M   'P 1'
#
loop_
_entity.id
_entity.type
_entity.pdbx_description
1 polymer ?
#
loop_
_entity_poly.entity_id
_entity_poly.type
_entity_poly.pdbx_seq_one_letter_code
_entity_poly.pdbx_strand_id
1 'polypeptide(L)'
;KDMNQLRQFVDNWKDKKIGGILVLGAVQGDKVNLISAVSEEAIKAGYHAGKLLKEVATRCGGNGGGRPDMAQAGGKNPAELGTALDYVSTWVKEQQA
;
A
#
# COMPACT_ATOMS: atom_id res chain seq x y z
N LYS A 1 -1.15 13.83 -6.53
CA LYS A 1 -2.22 13.62 -5.53
C LYS A 1 -1.61 13.58 -4.15
N ASP A 2 -2.24 14.21 -3.19
CA ASP A 2 -1.77 14.20 -1.83
C ASP A 2 -2.35 12.99 -1.05
N MET A 3 -1.89 12.82 0.18
CA MET A 3 -2.31 11.69 1.01
C MET A 3 -3.82 11.71 1.32
N ASN A 4 -4.41 12.90 1.46
CA ASN A 4 -5.84 13.01 1.72
C ASN A 4 -6.67 12.45 0.56
N GLN A 5 -6.25 12.71 -0.68
CA GLN A 5 -6.92 12.17 -1.87
C GLN A 5 -6.79 10.65 -1.93
N LEU A 6 -5.63 10.13 -1.58
CA LEU A 6 -5.43 8.68 -1.53
C LEU A 6 -6.31 8.04 -0.45
N ARG A 7 -6.43 8.68 0.71
CA ARG A 7 -7.30 8.18 1.78
C ARG A 7 -8.75 8.17 1.38
N GLN A 8 -9.21 9.20 0.67
CA GLN A 8 -10.58 9.22 0.16
C GLN A 8 -10.83 8.06 -0.79
N PHE A 9 -9.86 7.75 -1.63
CA PHE A 9 -9.98 6.63 -2.55
C PHE A 9 -10.13 5.30 -1.77
N VAL A 10 -9.32 5.15 -0.73
CA VAL A 10 -9.38 3.95 0.12
C VAL A 10 -10.73 3.85 0.83
N ASP A 11 -11.23 4.96 1.37
CA ASP A 11 -12.54 4.96 2.05
C ASP A 11 -13.66 4.56 1.09
N ASN A 12 -13.64 5.07 -0.14
CA ASN A 12 -14.62 4.69 -1.17
C ASN A 12 -14.50 3.20 -1.51
N TRP A 13 -13.26 2.70 -1.60
CA TRP A 13 -13.02 1.29 -1.88
C TRP A 13 -13.59 0.41 -0.77
N LYS A 14 -13.41 0.80 0.49
CA LYS A 14 -13.95 0.07 1.64
C LYS A 14 -15.48 0.08 1.65
N ASP A 15 -16.07 1.22 1.33
CA ASP A 15 -17.54 1.36 1.29
C ASP A 15 -18.18 0.46 0.25
N LYS A 16 -17.48 0.22 -0.85
CA LYS A 16 -17.95 -0.67 -1.91
C LYS A 16 -17.86 -2.15 -1.55
N LYS A 17 -17.16 -2.48 -0.47
CA LYS A 17 -17.00 -3.85 0.02
C LYS A 17 -16.47 -4.81 -1.04
N ILE A 18 -15.57 -4.31 -1.88
CA ILE A 18 -14.96 -5.11 -2.94
C ILE A 18 -14.09 -6.24 -2.37
N GLY A 19 -13.42 -5.98 -1.26
CA GLY A 19 -12.55 -6.96 -0.63
C GLY A 19 -11.18 -7.04 -1.29
N GLY A 20 -10.28 -7.75 -0.65
CA GLY A 20 -8.92 -7.96 -1.15
C GLY A 20 -7.91 -6.97 -0.61
N ILE A 21 -6.91 -6.68 -1.45
CA ILE A 21 -5.77 -5.84 -1.09
C ILE A 21 -5.69 -4.68 -2.07
N LEU A 22 -5.52 -3.47 -1.54
CA LEU A 22 -5.36 -2.26 -2.34
C LEU A 22 -4.05 -1.57 -1.96
N VAL A 23 -3.26 -1.21 -2.96
CA VAL A 23 -2.05 -0.39 -2.76
C VAL A 23 -2.08 0.74 -3.77
N LEU A 24 -1.95 1.96 -3.30
CA LEU A 24 -1.92 3.15 -4.14
C LEU A 24 -0.64 3.92 -3.90
N GLY A 25 -0.10 4.49 -4.96
CA GLY A 25 1.05 5.37 -4.89
C GLY A 25 0.81 6.61 -5.72
N ALA A 26 1.34 7.73 -5.25
CA ALA A 26 1.28 9.00 -5.97
C ALA A 26 2.58 9.74 -5.81
N VAL A 27 3.00 10.41 -6.88
CA VAL A 27 4.20 11.25 -6.87
C VAL A 27 3.79 12.69 -6.63
N GLN A 28 4.48 13.36 -5.70
CA GLN A 28 4.25 14.76 -5.41
C GLN A 28 5.62 15.44 -5.34
N GLY A 29 6.01 16.12 -6.41
CA GLY A 29 7.36 16.68 -6.54
C GLY A 29 8.40 15.56 -6.58
N ASP A 30 9.33 15.57 -5.64
CA ASP A 30 10.35 14.53 -5.50
C ASP A 30 10.02 13.52 -4.41
N LYS A 31 8.77 13.52 -3.94
CA LYS A 31 8.31 12.61 -2.89
C LYS A 31 7.26 11.65 -3.42
N VAL A 32 7.16 10.51 -2.76
CA VAL A 32 6.14 9.50 -3.06
C VAL A 32 5.25 9.33 -1.84
N ASN A 33 3.94 9.37 -2.07
CA ASN A 33 2.95 9.05 -1.05
C ASN A 33 2.39 7.66 -1.33
N LEU A 34 2.34 6.82 -0.31
CA LEU A 34 1.87 5.45 -0.43
C LEU A 34 0.78 5.17 0.60
N ILE A 35 -0.21 4.38 0.20
CA ILE A 35 -1.24 3.92 1.11
C ILE A 35 -1.63 2.50 0.72
N SER A 36 -1.92 1.67 1.71
CA SER A 36 -2.44 0.34 1.46
C SER A 36 -3.65 0.07 2.35
N ALA A 37 -4.52 -0.80 1.88
CA ALA A 37 -5.69 -1.24 2.62
C ALA A 37 -5.90 -2.73 2.37
N VAL A 38 -6.37 -3.44 3.39
CA VAL A 38 -6.62 -4.87 3.32
C VAL A 38 -7.98 -5.13 3.95
N SER A 39 -8.84 -5.89 3.26
CA SER A 39 -10.16 -6.23 3.77
C SER A 39 -10.06 -7.20 4.95
N GLU A 40 -11.13 -7.27 5.76
CA GLU A 40 -11.17 -8.19 6.90
C GLU A 40 -10.92 -9.64 6.48
N GLU A 41 -11.49 -10.05 5.37
CA GLU A 41 -11.32 -11.41 4.86
C GLU A 41 -9.85 -11.69 4.52
N ALA A 42 -9.19 -10.71 3.91
CA ALA A 42 -7.77 -10.85 3.56
C ALA A 42 -6.91 -10.86 4.83
N ILE A 43 -7.25 -10.06 5.84
CA ILE A 43 -6.54 -10.08 7.12
C ILE A 43 -6.63 -11.47 7.75
N LYS A 44 -7.80 -12.07 7.74
CA LYS A 44 -8.00 -13.42 8.26
C LYS A 44 -7.19 -14.45 7.49
N ALA A 45 -6.93 -14.20 6.21
CA ALA A 45 -6.12 -15.07 5.37
C ALA A 45 -4.61 -14.88 5.59
N GLY A 46 -4.20 -13.91 6.41
CA GLY A 46 -2.81 -13.71 6.77
C GLY A 46 -2.16 -12.48 6.14
N TYR A 47 -2.91 -11.67 5.40
CA TYR A 47 -2.37 -10.45 4.80
C TYR A 47 -2.39 -9.30 5.81
N HIS A 48 -1.45 -8.36 5.65
CA HIS A 48 -1.28 -7.26 6.60
C HIS A 48 -0.81 -6.01 5.84
N ALA A 49 -1.65 -4.97 5.86
CA ALA A 49 -1.35 -3.74 5.12
C ALA A 49 -0.03 -3.10 5.56
N GLY A 50 0.22 -3.03 6.86
CA GLY A 50 1.44 -2.42 7.37
C GLY A 50 2.70 -3.13 6.92
N LYS A 51 2.70 -4.46 6.95
CA LYS A 51 3.87 -5.25 6.51
C LYS A 51 4.10 -5.09 5.02
N LEU A 52 3.04 -5.14 4.22
CA LEU A 52 3.13 -4.96 2.78
C LEU A 52 3.68 -3.57 2.45
N LEU A 53 3.12 -2.55 3.05
CA LEU A 53 3.49 -1.17 2.72
C LEU A 53 4.92 -0.86 3.16
N LYS A 54 5.38 -1.44 4.25
CA LYS A 54 6.77 -1.30 4.68
C LYS A 54 7.73 -1.79 3.60
N GLU A 55 7.44 -2.95 3.01
CA GLU A 55 8.27 -3.51 1.94
C GLU A 55 8.22 -2.63 0.69
N VAL A 56 7.05 -2.13 0.33
CA VAL A 56 6.90 -1.25 -0.83
C VAL A 56 7.65 0.07 -0.60
N ALA A 57 7.48 0.68 0.58
CA ALA A 57 8.13 1.94 0.90
C ALA A 57 9.65 1.83 0.92
N THR A 58 10.19 0.73 1.43
CA THR A 58 11.64 0.50 1.46
C THR A 58 12.21 0.54 0.04
N ARG A 59 11.49 0.00 -0.93
CA ARG A 59 11.93 -0.01 -2.33
C ARG A 59 11.89 1.37 -2.98
N CYS A 60 11.13 2.30 -2.41
CA CYS A 60 11.07 3.70 -2.86
C CYS A 60 12.01 4.62 -2.04
N GLY A 61 12.91 4.04 -1.25
CA GLY A 61 13.80 4.82 -0.42
C GLY A 61 13.11 5.50 0.76
N GLY A 62 12.01 4.92 1.22
CA GLY A 62 11.24 5.48 2.31
C GLY A 62 10.96 4.49 3.42
N ASN A 63 10.00 4.83 4.24
CA ASN A 63 9.62 4.02 5.38
C ASN A 63 8.15 4.25 5.67
N GLY A 64 7.55 3.30 6.35
CA GLY A 64 6.16 3.41 6.74
C GLY A 64 5.67 2.13 7.37
N GLY A 65 4.39 2.06 7.54
CA GLY A 65 3.73 0.93 8.15
C GLY A 65 2.42 1.38 8.76
N GLY A 66 1.81 0.52 9.51
CA GLY A 66 0.54 0.84 10.14
C GLY A 66 -0.18 -0.40 10.61
N ARG A 67 -1.50 -0.29 10.60
CA ARG A 67 -2.37 -1.36 11.09
C ARG A 67 -2.53 -2.44 10.03
N PRO A 68 -3.07 -3.62 10.43
CA PRO A 68 -3.33 -4.68 9.46
C PRO A 68 -4.32 -4.28 8.36
N ASP A 69 -5.27 -3.40 8.65
CA ASP A 69 -6.32 -3.01 7.71
C ASP A 69 -5.97 -1.81 6.85
N MET A 70 -5.06 -0.94 7.31
CA MET A 70 -4.66 0.24 6.56
C MET A 70 -3.31 0.76 7.03
N ALA A 71 -2.47 1.17 6.08
CA ALA A 71 -1.16 1.72 6.37
C ALA A 71 -0.83 2.87 5.42
N GLN A 72 0.03 3.76 5.86
CA GLN A 72 0.50 4.91 5.08
C GLN A 72 2.02 4.97 5.15
N ALA A 73 2.63 5.45 4.07
CA ALA A 73 4.09 5.57 4.00
C ALA A 73 4.49 6.69 3.04
N GLY A 74 5.74 7.06 3.12
CA GLY A 74 6.34 8.00 2.17
C GLY A 74 7.64 7.44 1.64
N GLY A 75 8.04 7.90 0.46
CA GLY A 75 9.31 7.54 -0.16
C GLY A 75 9.97 8.75 -0.78
N LYS A 76 11.22 8.57 -1.21
CA LYS A 76 12.04 9.64 -1.76
C LYS A 76 12.41 9.42 -3.22
N ASN A 77 12.14 8.26 -3.78
CA ASN A 77 12.58 7.88 -5.12
C ASN A 77 11.38 7.64 -6.04
N PRO A 78 10.79 8.70 -6.63
CA PRO A 78 9.64 8.54 -7.53
C PRO A 78 9.92 7.59 -8.69
N ALA A 79 11.16 7.56 -9.19
CA ALA A 79 11.54 6.69 -10.30
C ALA A 79 11.39 5.20 -9.96
N GLU A 80 11.44 4.85 -8.69
CA GLU A 80 11.33 3.46 -8.23
C GLU A 80 9.89 3.05 -7.88
N LEU A 81 8.93 3.98 -8.00
CA LEU A 81 7.55 3.69 -7.62
C LEU A 81 6.96 2.51 -8.41
N GLY A 82 7.17 2.49 -9.72
CA GLY A 82 6.66 1.40 -10.56
C GLY A 82 7.19 0.04 -10.11
N THR A 83 8.51 -0.06 -9.90
CA THR A 83 9.16 -1.28 -9.43
C THR A 83 8.64 -1.68 -8.05
N ALA A 84 8.45 -0.70 -7.16
CA ALA A 84 7.95 -0.95 -5.82
C ALA A 84 6.53 -1.50 -5.85
N LEU A 85 5.67 -0.94 -6.69
CA LEU A 85 4.29 -1.42 -6.83
C LEU A 85 4.24 -2.81 -7.47
N ASP A 86 5.15 -3.12 -8.40
CA ASP A 86 5.23 -4.45 -9.00
C ASP A 86 5.56 -5.52 -7.95
N TYR A 87 6.27 -5.15 -6.91
CA TYR A 87 6.58 -6.09 -5.83
C TYR A 87 5.34 -6.59 -5.08
N VAL A 88 4.23 -5.82 -5.13
CA VAL A 88 2.99 -6.20 -4.44
C VAL A 88 2.52 -7.59 -4.88
N SER A 89 2.55 -7.87 -6.18
CA SER A 89 2.18 -9.21 -6.70
C SER A 89 3.06 -10.29 -6.12
N THR A 90 4.36 -10.05 -6.06
CA THR A 90 5.33 -11.00 -5.53
C THR A 90 5.07 -11.25 -4.04
N TRP A 91 4.86 -10.17 -3.28
CA TRP A 91 4.59 -10.29 -1.85
C TRP A 91 3.33 -11.11 -1.58
N VAL A 92 2.26 -10.84 -2.33
CA VAL A 92 1.00 -11.58 -2.17
C VAL A 92 1.20 -13.06 -2.45
N LYS A 93 1.92 -13.39 -3.51
CA LYS A 93 2.22 -14.79 -3.84
C LYS A 93 3.03 -15.47 -2.76
N GLU A 94 4.00 -14.76 -2.17
CA GLU A 94 4.82 -15.31 -1.09
C GLU A 94 3.98 -15.64 0.15
N GLN A 95 2.95 -14.83 0.43
CA GLN A 95 2.07 -15.08 1.57
C GLN A 95 1.16 -16.29 1.36
N GLN A 96 0.92 -16.67 0.12
CA GLN A 96 0.10 -17.83 -0.23
C GLN A 96 0.87 -19.14 -0.16
N ALA A 97 2.17 -19.08 -0.17
CA ALA A 97 3.03 -20.26 -0.18
C ALA A 97 3.05 -21.00 1.16
#